data_8e6253586ff588c3643d8e02191defbc
#
_entry.id   8e6253586ff588c3643d8e02191defbc
#
_cell.length_a   1.000
_cell.length_b   1.000
_cell.length_c   1.000
_cell.angle_alpha   90.00
_cell.angle_beta   90.00
_cell.angle_gamma   90.00
#
_symmetry.space_group_name_H-M   'P 1'
#
loop_
_entity.id
_entity.type
_entity.pdbx_description
1 polymer ?
#
loop_
_entity_poly.entity_id
_entity_poly.type
_entity_poly.pdbx_seq_one_letter_code
_entity_poly.pdbx_strand_id
1 'polypeptide(L)'
;MLSSYCLRDDLPIKVGLLGEIIRDPSFPNEAIEREKAALIAGLEEQLEDPASRAFREMRHQLWNGQGYGVPSSGTVDSLKSLDHLTISAQHSKYFTATNMVCAFFGDLEPQATLEALEKSLGALPVGTPPSFGDSLTAQAGEHALKLNKEQAVLAIGFPGLAQDDPRRFALELIDAYCSDMAGPLFTRIREELGLAYYVSTSQFLGLNTGLFAFYLGTAPEQLELAHRELQGEIDKIIEHGIPEDALERVKANVEAREALRNQSPSARARMAALDVLLGHSADHHLSQSERLNIVTAKEIHEIAKELFVENKATTITVSPNQKILN
;
A
#
# COMPACT_ATOMS: atom_id res chain seq x y z
N MET A 1 3.49 4.97 12.29
CA MET A 1 2.30 5.45 13.03
C MET A 1 2.29 4.80 14.40
N LEU A 2 2.07 5.59 15.46
CA LEU A 2 1.83 5.08 16.81
C LEU A 2 0.33 5.17 17.10
N SER A 3 -0.25 4.13 17.67
CA SER A 3 -1.68 4.10 18.03
C SER A 3 -1.89 3.44 19.40
N SER A 4 -2.88 3.88 20.13
CA SER A 4 -3.24 3.33 21.42
C SER A 4 -4.76 3.36 21.64
N TYR A 5 -5.26 2.40 22.39
CA TYR A 5 -6.62 2.34 22.89
C TYR A 5 -6.62 2.48 24.40
N CYS A 6 -7.60 3.18 24.93
CA CYS A 6 -7.78 3.31 26.36
C CYS A 6 -9.24 3.60 26.70
N LEU A 7 -9.59 3.41 27.96
CA LEU A 7 -10.80 3.99 28.51
C LEU A 7 -10.63 5.51 28.64
N ARG A 8 -11.75 6.24 28.69
CA ARG A 8 -11.78 7.69 28.78
C ARG A 8 -10.90 8.22 29.92
N ASP A 9 -11.02 7.63 31.09
CA ASP A 9 -10.31 8.08 32.30
C ASP A 9 -8.80 7.84 32.23
N ASP A 10 -8.34 6.89 31.40
CA ASP A 10 -6.93 6.56 31.20
C ASP A 10 -6.26 7.42 30.12
N LEU A 11 -7.01 8.27 29.40
CA LEU A 11 -6.48 9.06 28.29
C LEU A 11 -5.27 9.90 28.67
N PRO A 12 -5.24 10.66 29.80
CA PRO A 12 -4.08 11.46 30.17
C PRO A 12 -2.81 10.61 30.39
N ILE A 13 -2.96 9.41 30.95
CA ILE A 13 -1.86 8.47 31.17
C ILE A 13 -1.34 7.98 29.82
N LYS A 14 -2.22 7.59 28.89
CA LYS A 14 -1.85 7.12 27.56
C LYS A 14 -1.17 8.19 26.71
N VAL A 15 -1.68 9.42 26.77
CA VAL A 15 -1.05 10.56 26.08
C VAL A 15 0.34 10.83 26.67
N GLY A 16 0.50 10.71 28.00
CA GLY A 16 1.80 10.82 28.67
C GLY A 16 2.81 9.77 28.18
N LEU A 17 2.42 8.50 28.15
CA LEU A 17 3.26 7.40 27.68
C LEU A 17 3.65 7.56 26.21
N LEU A 18 2.70 7.93 25.34
CA LEU A 18 3.01 8.22 23.94
C LEU A 18 3.98 9.38 23.81
N GLY A 19 3.81 10.42 24.62
CA GLY A 19 4.73 11.56 24.65
C GLY A 19 6.14 11.19 25.09
N GLU A 20 6.31 10.32 26.08
CA GLU A 20 7.63 9.80 26.47
C GLU A 20 8.30 9.04 25.33
N ILE A 21 7.59 8.12 24.69
CA ILE A 21 8.09 7.35 23.54
C ILE A 21 8.50 8.28 22.38
N ILE A 22 7.77 9.37 22.17
CA ILE A 22 8.00 10.30 21.07
C ILE A 22 9.16 11.26 21.39
N ARG A 23 9.28 11.75 22.63
CA ARG A 23 10.29 12.75 23.00
C ARG A 23 11.64 12.15 23.37
N ASP A 24 11.63 11.08 24.15
CA ASP A 24 12.81 10.57 24.83
C ASP A 24 12.93 9.04 24.74
N PRO A 25 12.91 8.43 23.54
CA PRO A 25 13.06 7.00 23.40
C PRO A 25 14.49 6.58 23.80
N SER A 26 14.59 5.59 24.67
CA SER A 26 15.89 5.14 25.20
C SER A 26 16.71 4.29 24.22
N PHE A 27 16.08 3.66 23.24
CA PHE A 27 16.69 2.74 22.26
C PHE A 27 17.77 1.83 22.86
N PRO A 28 17.48 0.97 23.87
CA PRO A 28 18.49 0.15 24.49
C PRO A 28 19.17 -0.78 23.45
N ASN A 29 20.48 -0.91 23.51
CA ASN A 29 21.23 -1.73 22.55
C ASN A 29 20.72 -3.17 22.48
N GLU A 30 20.37 -3.77 23.63
CA GLU A 30 19.80 -5.11 23.67
C GLU A 30 18.47 -5.22 22.92
N ALA A 31 17.62 -4.20 23.02
CA ALA A 31 16.36 -4.14 22.27
C ALA A 31 16.62 -3.96 20.77
N ILE A 32 17.57 -3.09 20.40
CA ILE A 32 17.97 -2.91 19.00
C ILE A 32 18.44 -4.22 18.39
N GLU A 33 19.36 -4.94 19.04
CA GLU A 33 19.87 -6.21 18.50
C GLU A 33 18.80 -7.30 18.40
N ARG A 34 17.88 -7.37 19.38
CA ARG A 34 16.74 -8.28 19.32
C ARG A 34 15.81 -7.96 18.16
N GLU A 35 15.46 -6.68 17.97
CA GLU A 35 14.58 -6.25 16.88
C GLU A 35 15.25 -6.42 15.50
N LYS A 36 16.55 -6.14 15.38
CA LYS A 36 17.32 -6.42 14.15
C LYS A 36 17.26 -7.90 13.80
N ALA A 37 17.49 -8.79 14.75
CA ALA A 37 17.42 -10.23 14.50
C ALA A 37 16.02 -10.66 14.04
N ALA A 38 14.96 -10.15 14.67
CA ALA A 38 13.59 -10.44 14.29
C ALA A 38 13.23 -9.90 12.89
N LEU A 39 13.66 -8.66 12.57
CA LEU A 39 13.45 -8.05 11.25
C LEU A 39 14.21 -8.77 10.14
N ILE A 40 15.45 -9.22 10.40
CA ILE A 40 16.25 -9.99 9.44
C ILE A 40 15.57 -11.33 9.16
N ALA A 41 15.15 -12.06 10.19
CA ALA A 41 14.44 -13.33 10.03
C ALA A 41 13.12 -13.16 9.25
N GLY A 42 12.33 -12.14 9.57
CA GLY A 42 11.10 -11.82 8.83
C GLY A 42 11.37 -11.40 7.38
N LEU A 43 12.47 -10.71 7.10
CA LEU A 43 12.87 -10.35 5.74
C LEU A 43 13.30 -11.59 4.95
N GLU A 44 14.06 -12.50 5.54
CA GLU A 44 14.47 -13.77 4.93
C GLU A 44 13.24 -14.62 4.60
N GLU A 45 12.26 -14.72 5.51
CA GLU A 45 10.99 -15.41 5.27
C GLU A 45 10.21 -14.76 4.11
N GLN A 46 10.10 -13.42 4.07
CA GLN A 46 9.46 -12.72 2.95
C GLN A 46 10.14 -12.96 1.60
N LEU A 47 11.48 -13.09 1.58
CA LEU A 47 12.22 -13.38 0.36
C LEU A 47 12.05 -14.82 -0.13
N GLU A 48 11.61 -15.72 0.74
CA GLU A 48 11.23 -17.09 0.42
C GLU A 48 9.77 -17.21 -0.09
N ASP A 49 8.94 -16.18 0.09
CA ASP A 49 7.59 -16.14 -0.46
C ASP A 49 7.59 -15.60 -1.90
N PRO A 50 7.12 -16.39 -2.90
CA PRO A 50 7.17 -15.98 -4.30
C PRO A 50 6.42 -14.69 -4.61
N ALA A 51 5.25 -14.47 -3.98
CA ALA A 51 4.45 -13.26 -4.22
C ALA A 51 5.13 -12.03 -3.64
N SER A 52 5.60 -12.08 -2.39
CA SER A 52 6.36 -10.99 -1.75
C SER A 52 7.60 -10.63 -2.56
N ARG A 53 8.31 -11.63 -3.08
CA ARG A 53 9.49 -11.45 -3.91
C ARG A 53 9.14 -10.80 -5.24
N ALA A 54 8.04 -11.21 -5.89
CA ALA A 54 7.57 -10.59 -7.12
C ALA A 54 7.23 -9.12 -6.94
N PHE A 55 6.49 -8.75 -5.89
CA PHE A 55 6.12 -7.35 -5.63
C PHE A 55 7.31 -6.48 -5.21
N ARG A 56 8.27 -7.03 -4.47
CA ARG A 56 9.50 -6.32 -4.13
C ARG A 56 10.31 -6.00 -5.38
N GLU A 57 10.49 -6.99 -6.26
CA GLU A 57 11.19 -6.83 -7.54
C GLU A 57 10.45 -5.88 -8.46
N MET A 58 9.12 -6.00 -8.57
CA MET A 58 8.31 -5.11 -9.37
C MET A 58 8.51 -3.65 -8.99
N ARG A 59 8.46 -3.29 -7.70
CA ARG A 59 8.72 -1.93 -7.25
C ARG A 59 10.15 -1.50 -7.57
N HIS A 60 11.13 -2.39 -7.35
CA HIS A 60 12.52 -2.11 -7.64
C HIS A 60 12.73 -1.79 -9.13
N GLN A 61 12.20 -2.61 -10.01
CA GLN A 61 12.35 -2.44 -11.45
C GLN A 61 11.54 -1.24 -11.97
N LEU A 62 10.27 -1.11 -11.55
CA LEU A 62 9.41 -0.02 -11.98
C LEU A 62 10.02 1.35 -11.68
N TRP A 63 10.71 1.52 -10.55
CA TRP A 63 11.31 2.79 -10.15
C TRP A 63 12.85 2.77 -10.11
N ASN A 64 13.47 1.80 -10.78
CA ASN A 64 14.92 1.65 -10.86
C ASN A 64 15.63 1.76 -9.48
N GLY A 65 15.04 1.13 -8.47
CA GLY A 65 15.57 1.14 -7.10
C GLY A 65 15.54 2.49 -6.38
N GLN A 66 14.79 3.47 -6.89
CA GLN A 66 14.69 4.81 -6.30
C GLN A 66 13.33 5.02 -5.63
N GLY A 67 13.26 5.91 -4.64
CA GLY A 67 12.03 6.28 -3.95
C GLY A 67 11.23 5.06 -3.47
N TYR A 68 10.05 4.82 -4.03
CA TYR A 68 9.22 3.67 -3.68
C TYR A 68 9.76 2.32 -4.19
N GLY A 69 10.79 2.32 -5.02
CA GLY A 69 11.56 1.13 -5.41
C GLY A 69 12.56 0.69 -4.35
N VAL A 70 12.85 1.53 -3.35
CA VAL A 70 13.63 1.15 -2.18
C VAL A 70 12.75 0.36 -1.23
N PRO A 71 13.16 -0.85 -0.79
CA PRO A 71 12.35 -1.63 0.14
C PRO A 71 12.19 -0.92 1.48
N SER A 72 10.96 -0.71 1.93
CA SER A 72 10.68 -0.07 3.23
C SER A 72 11.20 -0.86 4.44
N SER A 73 11.29 -2.18 4.32
CA SER A 73 11.90 -3.07 5.32
C SER A 73 13.43 -3.09 5.27
N GLY A 74 14.04 -2.39 4.31
CA GLY A 74 15.49 -2.41 4.09
C GLY A 74 16.01 -3.69 3.45
N THR A 75 17.30 -3.92 3.65
CA THR A 75 18.02 -5.15 3.28
C THR A 75 18.70 -5.74 4.51
N VAL A 76 19.11 -7.00 4.43
CA VAL A 76 19.87 -7.64 5.52
C VAL A 76 21.11 -6.81 5.91
N ASP A 77 21.83 -6.28 4.90
CA ASP A 77 23.02 -5.50 5.14
C ASP A 77 22.71 -4.13 5.78
N SER A 78 21.67 -3.44 5.30
CA SER A 78 21.23 -2.18 5.91
C SER A 78 20.75 -2.38 7.35
N LEU A 79 20.00 -3.45 7.63
CA LEU A 79 19.57 -3.77 8.99
C LEU A 79 20.74 -4.08 9.92
N LYS A 80 21.72 -4.86 9.46
CA LYS A 80 22.95 -5.16 10.23
C LYS A 80 23.75 -3.91 10.57
N SER A 81 23.74 -2.90 9.70
CA SER A 81 24.49 -1.64 9.89
C SER A 81 23.82 -0.66 10.86
N LEU A 82 22.56 -0.88 11.25
CA LEU A 82 21.87 0.01 12.19
C LEU A 82 22.48 -0.09 13.59
N ASP A 83 22.70 1.07 14.20
CA ASP A 83 23.15 1.21 15.58
C ASP A 83 22.33 2.28 16.31
N HIS A 84 22.56 2.42 17.60
CA HIS A 84 21.88 3.39 18.45
C HIS A 84 22.02 4.83 17.91
N LEU A 85 23.18 5.22 17.42
CA LEU A 85 23.43 6.59 16.94
C LEU A 85 22.65 6.88 15.68
N THR A 86 22.64 5.94 14.73
CA THR A 86 21.86 6.06 13.49
C THR A 86 20.37 6.15 13.75
N ILE A 87 19.83 5.30 14.64
CA ILE A 87 18.41 5.29 14.99
C ILE A 87 18.02 6.59 15.71
N SER A 88 18.83 7.04 16.68
CA SER A 88 18.60 8.28 17.42
C SER A 88 18.65 9.52 16.51
N ALA A 89 19.57 9.55 15.55
CA ALA A 89 19.67 10.64 14.57
C ALA A 89 18.43 10.70 13.67
N GLN A 90 17.95 9.55 13.17
CA GLN A 90 16.74 9.47 12.38
C GLN A 90 15.49 9.87 13.20
N HIS A 91 15.40 9.41 14.44
CA HIS A 91 14.34 9.81 15.34
C HIS A 91 14.31 11.33 15.50
N SER A 92 15.42 11.94 15.91
CA SER A 92 15.52 13.40 16.13
C SER A 92 15.21 14.23 14.87
N LYS A 93 15.50 13.69 13.68
CA LYS A 93 15.22 14.34 12.40
C LYS A 93 13.73 14.37 12.06
N TYR A 94 13.00 13.27 12.33
CA TYR A 94 11.65 13.11 11.84
C TYR A 94 10.55 13.25 12.91
N PHE A 95 10.88 13.04 14.19
CA PHE A 95 9.92 13.21 15.29
C PHE A 95 9.90 14.66 15.78
N THR A 96 9.32 15.53 14.97
CA THR A 96 9.24 16.98 15.19
C THR A 96 7.81 17.46 15.04
N ALA A 97 7.48 18.59 15.66
CA ALA A 97 6.10 19.11 15.70
C ALA A 97 5.51 19.36 14.30
N THR A 98 6.32 19.81 13.33
CA THR A 98 5.88 20.07 11.96
C THR A 98 5.68 18.82 11.11
N ASN A 99 6.13 17.65 11.58
CA ASN A 99 6.04 16.39 10.87
C ASN A 99 5.11 15.38 11.54
N MET A 100 4.22 15.85 12.42
CA MET A 100 3.34 14.97 13.19
C MET A 100 1.91 15.48 13.21
N VAL A 101 0.97 14.55 13.17
CA VAL A 101 -0.45 14.80 13.41
C VAL A 101 -0.93 13.86 14.50
N CYS A 102 -1.65 14.39 15.47
CA CYS A 102 -2.31 13.61 16.51
C CYS A 102 -3.82 13.65 16.27
N ALA A 103 -4.44 12.48 16.14
CA ALA A 103 -5.88 12.34 16.01
C ALA A 103 -6.44 11.51 17.17
N PHE A 104 -7.51 12.02 17.77
CA PHE A 104 -8.23 11.37 18.86
C PHE A 104 -9.67 11.14 18.45
N PHE A 105 -10.19 9.97 18.71
CA PHE A 105 -11.55 9.61 18.39
C PHE A 105 -12.20 8.77 19.49
N GLY A 106 -13.33 9.19 20.00
CA GLY A 106 -14.05 8.51 21.06
C GLY A 106 -14.87 9.45 21.94
N ASP A 107 -15.22 8.98 23.14
CA ASP A 107 -15.85 9.81 24.17
C ASP A 107 -14.77 10.66 24.87
N LEU A 108 -14.59 11.89 24.39
CA LEU A 108 -13.50 12.78 24.75
C LEU A 108 -14.03 14.15 25.20
N GLU A 109 -13.31 14.76 26.14
CA GLU A 109 -13.42 16.20 26.41
C GLU A 109 -12.34 16.93 25.61
N PRO A 110 -12.67 17.69 24.56
CA PRO A 110 -11.70 18.26 23.63
C PRO A 110 -10.64 19.12 24.34
N GLN A 111 -11.07 20.00 25.27
CA GLN A 111 -10.15 20.89 25.98
C GLN A 111 -9.17 20.13 26.85
N ALA A 112 -9.63 19.16 27.63
CA ALA A 112 -8.78 18.34 28.48
C ALA A 112 -7.81 17.48 27.66
N THR A 113 -8.25 17.00 26.49
CA THR A 113 -7.41 16.26 25.56
C THR A 113 -6.28 17.11 24.99
N LEU A 114 -6.58 18.36 24.59
CA LEU A 114 -5.58 19.31 24.10
C LEU A 114 -4.58 19.68 25.20
N GLU A 115 -5.03 19.93 26.43
CA GLU A 115 -4.14 20.21 27.57
C GLU A 115 -3.19 19.04 27.87
N ALA A 116 -3.71 17.83 27.84
CA ALA A 116 -2.88 16.61 28.02
C ALA A 116 -1.84 16.48 26.90
N LEU A 117 -2.25 16.76 25.65
CA LEU A 117 -1.36 16.71 24.48
C LEU A 117 -0.28 17.78 24.57
N GLU A 118 -0.64 19.03 24.88
CA GLU A 118 0.30 20.13 25.01
C GLU A 118 1.30 19.92 26.14
N LYS A 119 0.84 19.42 27.28
CA LYS A 119 1.71 19.02 28.39
C LYS A 119 2.70 17.92 27.96
N SER A 120 2.26 16.99 27.13
CA SER A 120 3.06 15.82 26.74
C SER A 120 3.99 16.10 25.56
N LEU A 121 3.56 16.83 24.54
CA LEU A 121 4.25 17.03 23.27
C LEU A 121 4.57 18.49 22.94
N GLY A 122 4.08 19.47 23.71
CA GLY A 122 4.28 20.88 23.43
C GLY A 122 5.74 21.37 23.43
N ALA A 123 6.65 20.60 24.03
CA ALA A 123 8.09 20.88 24.03
C ALA A 123 8.85 20.21 22.85
N LEU A 124 8.15 19.56 21.91
CA LEU A 124 8.81 19.00 20.74
C LEU A 124 9.49 20.06 19.88
N PRO A 125 10.68 19.79 19.33
CA PRO A 125 11.30 20.67 18.36
C PRO A 125 10.36 20.96 17.19
N VAL A 126 10.33 22.20 16.72
CA VAL A 126 9.51 22.56 15.55
C VAL A 126 9.90 21.72 14.34
N GLY A 127 11.21 21.58 14.09
CA GLY A 127 11.75 20.82 12.97
C GLY A 127 11.53 21.47 11.61
N THR A 128 11.91 20.76 10.57
CA THR A 128 11.67 21.15 9.18
C THR A 128 10.80 20.08 8.52
N PRO A 129 9.70 20.47 7.84
CA PRO A 129 8.89 19.50 7.11
C PRO A 129 9.74 18.71 6.11
N PRO A 130 9.54 17.39 5.97
CA PRO A 130 10.27 16.63 4.98
C PRO A 130 9.90 17.12 3.58
N SER A 131 10.90 17.25 2.71
CA SER A 131 10.69 17.46 1.28
C SER A 131 10.60 16.11 0.60
N PHE A 132 9.62 15.95 -0.26
CA PHE A 132 9.51 14.80 -1.14
C PHE A 132 10.21 15.12 -2.45
N GLY A 133 10.96 14.14 -2.99
CA GLY A 133 11.65 14.29 -4.26
C GLY A 133 10.69 14.43 -5.44
N ASP A 134 11.26 14.66 -6.61
CA ASP A 134 10.51 14.75 -7.86
C ASP A 134 9.77 13.46 -8.19
N SER A 135 8.83 13.54 -9.12
CA SER A 135 8.09 12.40 -9.62
C SER A 135 9.05 11.33 -10.18
N LEU A 136 8.86 10.10 -9.78
CA LEU A 136 9.66 8.97 -10.27
C LEU A 136 9.21 8.60 -11.69
N THR A 137 10.18 8.37 -12.56
CA THR A 137 9.92 7.85 -13.91
C THR A 137 9.81 6.33 -13.85
N ALA A 138 8.66 5.81 -14.25
CA ALA A 138 8.45 4.37 -14.33
C ALA A 138 9.23 3.76 -15.49
N GLN A 139 9.75 2.55 -15.28
CA GLN A 139 10.45 1.76 -16.27
C GLN A 139 9.58 0.55 -16.64
N ALA A 140 9.53 0.22 -17.93
CA ALA A 140 8.92 -1.01 -18.41
C ALA A 140 9.98 -2.10 -18.60
N GLY A 141 9.57 -3.35 -18.52
CA GLY A 141 10.47 -4.47 -18.80
C GLY A 141 9.96 -5.80 -18.26
N GLU A 142 10.62 -6.87 -18.66
CA GLU A 142 10.34 -8.23 -18.22
C GLU A 142 11.49 -8.79 -17.41
N HIS A 143 11.18 -9.33 -16.25
CA HIS A 143 12.17 -9.83 -15.30
C HIS A 143 11.75 -11.19 -14.76
N ALA A 144 12.68 -12.15 -14.82
CA ALA A 144 12.46 -13.49 -14.31
C ALA A 144 13.38 -13.78 -13.11
N LEU A 145 12.78 -14.20 -12.02
CA LEU A 145 13.48 -14.58 -10.80
C LEU A 145 13.39 -16.11 -10.60
N LYS A 146 14.51 -16.68 -10.19
CA LYS A 146 14.53 -18.08 -9.78
C LYS A 146 14.23 -18.20 -8.30
N LEU A 147 13.20 -18.99 -7.99
CA LEU A 147 12.90 -19.42 -6.63
C LEU A 147 12.40 -20.86 -6.68
N ASN A 148 13.07 -21.76 -5.98
CA ASN A 148 12.76 -23.18 -6.02
C ASN A 148 11.58 -23.52 -5.10
N LYS A 149 10.37 -23.17 -5.56
CA LYS A 149 9.08 -23.44 -4.91
C LYS A 149 8.16 -24.16 -5.89
N GLU A 150 7.15 -24.82 -5.37
CA GLU A 150 6.15 -25.55 -6.16
C GLU A 150 5.23 -24.60 -6.97
N GLN A 151 5.09 -23.38 -6.53
CA GLN A 151 4.29 -22.35 -7.20
C GLN A 151 5.16 -21.38 -7.99
N ALA A 152 4.66 -21.01 -9.15
CA ALA A 152 5.13 -19.84 -9.89
C ALA A 152 4.19 -18.63 -9.64
N VAL A 153 4.76 -17.43 -9.65
CA VAL A 153 4.01 -16.18 -9.56
C VAL A 153 4.27 -15.34 -10.79
N LEU A 154 3.21 -14.84 -11.37
CA LEU A 154 3.21 -13.81 -12.40
C LEU A 154 2.63 -12.53 -11.82
N ALA A 155 3.29 -11.41 -12.05
CA ALA A 155 2.77 -10.09 -11.75
C ALA A 155 3.04 -9.14 -12.91
N ILE A 156 2.01 -8.44 -13.41
CA ILE A 156 2.07 -7.44 -14.47
C ILE A 156 1.71 -6.10 -13.83
N GLY A 157 2.70 -5.23 -13.68
CA GLY A 157 2.56 -3.93 -13.01
C GLY A 157 2.62 -2.80 -14.00
N PHE A 158 1.82 -1.78 -13.74
CA PHE A 158 1.74 -0.54 -14.51
C PHE A 158 2.00 0.66 -13.59
N PRO A 159 2.51 1.79 -14.11
CA PRO A 159 2.48 3.04 -13.37
C PRO A 159 1.05 3.35 -12.95
N GLY A 160 0.85 3.56 -11.65
CA GLY A 160 -0.44 3.95 -11.09
C GLY A 160 -0.52 5.46 -10.86
N LEU A 161 -1.55 5.87 -10.12
CA LEU A 161 -1.84 7.26 -9.82
C LEU A 161 -1.29 7.67 -8.45
N ALA A 162 -1.04 8.95 -8.27
CA ALA A 162 -0.74 9.54 -6.98
C ALA A 162 -1.98 9.56 -6.07
N GLN A 163 -1.75 9.65 -4.76
CA GLN A 163 -2.81 9.69 -3.74
C GLN A 163 -3.80 10.85 -3.95
N ASP A 164 -3.32 11.99 -4.46
CA ASP A 164 -4.15 13.19 -4.68
C ASP A 164 -4.75 13.28 -6.08
N ASP A 165 -4.45 12.33 -6.97
CA ASP A 165 -5.08 12.31 -8.30
C ASP A 165 -6.58 11.92 -8.16
N PRO A 166 -7.52 12.79 -8.57
CA PRO A 166 -8.94 12.49 -8.45
C PRO A 166 -9.39 11.27 -9.26
N ARG A 167 -8.66 10.89 -10.30
CA ARG A 167 -8.93 9.72 -11.15
C ARG A 167 -8.62 8.40 -10.44
N ARG A 168 -7.94 8.44 -9.26
CA ARG A 168 -7.67 7.25 -8.46
C ARG A 168 -8.93 6.47 -8.08
N PHE A 169 -10.09 7.14 -8.00
CA PHE A 169 -11.37 6.48 -7.70
C PHE A 169 -11.83 5.56 -8.83
N ALA A 170 -11.57 5.92 -10.09
CA ALA A 170 -11.82 5.04 -11.23
C ALA A 170 -10.90 3.81 -11.17
N LEU A 171 -9.62 4.00 -10.79
CA LEU A 171 -8.67 2.91 -10.64
C LEU A 171 -9.00 2.01 -9.44
N GLU A 172 -9.53 2.56 -8.35
CA GLU A 172 -10.04 1.81 -7.20
C GLU A 172 -11.25 0.93 -7.57
N LEU A 173 -12.12 1.40 -8.44
CA LEU A 173 -13.24 0.62 -8.95
C LEU A 173 -12.77 -0.50 -9.89
N ILE A 174 -11.73 -0.30 -10.68
CA ILE A 174 -11.09 -1.37 -11.47
C ILE A 174 -10.50 -2.43 -10.52
N ASP A 175 -9.79 -2.01 -9.49
CA ASP A 175 -9.24 -2.93 -8.48
C ASP A 175 -10.34 -3.76 -7.81
N ALA A 176 -11.41 -3.11 -7.37
CA ALA A 176 -12.54 -3.79 -6.75
C ALA A 176 -13.26 -4.75 -7.70
N TYR A 177 -13.41 -4.40 -8.99
CA TYR A 177 -13.99 -5.26 -10.02
C TYR A 177 -13.14 -6.49 -10.30
N CYS A 178 -11.85 -6.31 -10.44
CA CYS A 178 -10.91 -7.39 -10.77
C CYS A 178 -10.64 -8.31 -9.58
N SER A 179 -10.67 -7.80 -8.35
CA SER A 179 -10.43 -8.55 -7.12
C SER A 179 -11.68 -9.22 -6.55
N ASP A 180 -12.87 -8.99 -7.14
CA ASP A 180 -14.13 -9.63 -6.72
C ASP A 180 -14.12 -11.12 -7.10
N MET A 181 -14.65 -11.97 -6.22
CA MET A 181 -14.87 -13.40 -6.52
C MET A 181 -15.87 -13.62 -7.65
N ALA A 182 -16.77 -12.68 -7.93
CA ALA A 182 -17.64 -12.65 -9.10
C ALA A 182 -17.03 -11.84 -10.26
N GLY A 183 -15.78 -11.40 -10.12
CA GLY A 183 -15.05 -10.62 -11.12
C GLY A 183 -14.42 -11.48 -12.22
N PRO A 184 -13.96 -10.85 -13.31
CA PRO A 184 -13.50 -11.55 -14.49
C PRO A 184 -12.28 -12.42 -14.23
N LEU A 185 -11.32 -11.93 -13.44
CA LEU A 185 -10.09 -12.67 -13.17
C LEU A 185 -10.36 -13.97 -12.41
N PHE A 186 -11.17 -13.90 -11.36
CA PHE A 186 -11.48 -15.08 -10.56
C PHE A 186 -12.31 -16.08 -11.37
N THR A 187 -13.39 -15.63 -12.01
CA THR A 187 -14.29 -16.47 -12.78
C THR A 187 -13.56 -17.14 -13.95
N ARG A 188 -12.84 -16.36 -14.77
CA ARG A 188 -12.20 -16.90 -15.97
C ARG A 188 -10.96 -17.73 -15.65
N ILE A 189 -10.01 -17.16 -14.88
CA ILE A 189 -8.68 -17.77 -14.72
C ILE A 189 -8.71 -18.88 -13.67
N ARG A 190 -9.45 -18.70 -12.58
CA ARG A 190 -9.46 -19.67 -11.49
C ARG A 190 -10.58 -20.70 -11.63
N GLU A 191 -11.82 -20.31 -11.88
CA GLU A 191 -12.95 -21.24 -11.88
C GLU A 191 -13.11 -21.97 -13.22
N GLU A 192 -13.14 -21.25 -14.34
CA GLU A 192 -13.38 -21.87 -15.65
C GLU A 192 -12.14 -22.64 -16.15
N LEU A 193 -10.96 -22.05 -16.02
CA LEU A 193 -9.73 -22.63 -16.58
C LEU A 193 -8.90 -23.40 -15.54
N GLY A 194 -9.12 -23.21 -14.25
CA GLY A 194 -8.36 -23.86 -13.19
C GLY A 194 -6.85 -23.55 -13.20
N LEU A 195 -6.47 -22.38 -13.75
CA LEU A 195 -5.07 -22.02 -13.97
C LEU A 195 -4.40 -21.41 -12.74
N ALA A 196 -5.16 -20.83 -11.83
CA ALA A 196 -4.58 -20.10 -10.71
C ALA A 196 -5.08 -20.59 -9.35
N TYR A 197 -4.18 -20.69 -8.39
CA TYR A 197 -4.51 -20.87 -6.97
C TYR A 197 -5.13 -19.62 -6.39
N TYR A 198 -4.61 -18.48 -6.80
CA TYR A 198 -5.13 -17.15 -6.53
C TYR A 198 -4.87 -16.23 -7.72
N VAL A 199 -5.75 -15.28 -7.93
CA VAL A 199 -5.62 -14.20 -8.91
C VAL A 199 -6.29 -12.96 -8.35
N SER A 200 -5.66 -11.81 -8.49
CA SER A 200 -6.17 -10.55 -7.96
C SER A 200 -5.42 -9.36 -8.56
N THR A 201 -5.79 -8.16 -8.13
CA THR A 201 -5.07 -6.93 -8.38
C THR A 201 -4.52 -6.33 -7.08
N SER A 202 -3.57 -5.42 -7.20
CA SER A 202 -3.00 -4.68 -6.09
C SER A 202 -2.72 -3.25 -6.52
N GLN A 203 -3.20 -2.29 -5.72
CA GLN A 203 -2.97 -0.88 -5.93
C GLN A 203 -2.07 -0.29 -4.84
N PHE A 204 -1.11 0.51 -5.23
CA PHE A 204 -0.32 1.35 -4.33
C PHE A 204 -0.45 2.81 -4.76
N LEU A 205 -0.88 3.66 -3.84
CA LEU A 205 -0.98 5.11 -4.02
C LEU A 205 0.14 5.78 -3.22
N GLY A 206 1.12 6.33 -3.93
CA GLY A 206 2.17 7.15 -3.34
C GLY A 206 1.83 8.63 -3.40
N LEU A 207 2.69 9.50 -2.85
CA LEU A 207 2.45 10.95 -2.82
C LEU A 207 2.51 11.58 -4.21
N ASN A 208 3.39 11.09 -5.09
CA ASN A 208 3.67 11.68 -6.40
C ASN A 208 3.62 10.66 -7.55
N THR A 209 3.40 9.39 -7.26
CA THR A 209 3.26 8.29 -8.23
C THR A 209 2.55 7.12 -7.58
N GLY A 210 2.19 6.10 -8.35
CA GLY A 210 1.59 4.88 -7.86
C GLY A 210 1.97 3.65 -8.68
N LEU A 211 1.43 2.53 -8.28
CA LEU A 211 1.54 1.24 -8.97
C LEU A 211 0.16 0.58 -8.99
N PHE A 212 -0.21 0.03 -10.14
CA PHE A 212 -1.30 -0.92 -10.25
C PHE A 212 -0.77 -2.24 -10.81
N ALA A 213 -1.09 -3.35 -10.20
CA ALA A 213 -0.60 -4.65 -10.62
C ALA A 213 -1.71 -5.68 -10.67
N PHE A 214 -1.70 -6.49 -11.73
CA PHE A 214 -2.42 -7.74 -11.83
C PHE A 214 -1.47 -8.87 -11.46
N TYR A 215 -1.91 -9.84 -10.68
CA TYR A 215 -1.04 -10.93 -10.27
C TYR A 215 -1.79 -12.23 -10.04
N LEU A 216 -1.08 -13.32 -10.22
CA LEU A 216 -1.60 -14.66 -9.96
C LEU A 216 -0.49 -15.62 -9.49
N GLY A 217 -0.92 -16.68 -8.79
CA GLY A 217 -0.09 -17.83 -8.47
C GLY A 217 -0.60 -19.06 -9.20
N THR A 218 0.31 -19.76 -9.87
CA THR A 218 0.00 -20.90 -10.75
C THR A 218 1.03 -22.03 -10.61
N ALA A 219 0.78 -23.16 -11.23
CA ALA A 219 1.79 -24.19 -11.42
C ALA A 219 2.84 -23.72 -12.45
N PRO A 220 4.14 -24.01 -12.26
CA PRO A 220 5.20 -23.55 -13.16
C PRO A 220 5.00 -23.92 -14.62
N GLU A 221 4.41 -25.07 -14.90
CA GLU A 221 4.12 -25.57 -16.25
C GLU A 221 2.94 -24.86 -16.91
N GLN A 222 2.08 -24.20 -16.14
CA GLN A 222 0.92 -23.47 -16.63
C GLN A 222 1.19 -21.95 -16.79
N LEU A 223 2.38 -21.49 -16.41
CA LEU A 223 2.72 -20.07 -16.33
C LEU A 223 2.49 -19.31 -17.65
N GLU A 224 2.87 -19.86 -18.80
CA GLU A 224 2.66 -19.26 -20.11
C GLU A 224 1.18 -19.11 -20.47
N LEU A 225 0.40 -20.15 -20.20
CA LEU A 225 -1.04 -20.11 -20.45
C LEU A 225 -1.71 -19.12 -19.51
N ALA A 226 -1.35 -19.11 -18.23
CA ALA A 226 -1.87 -18.17 -17.26
C ALA A 226 -1.52 -16.71 -17.61
N HIS A 227 -0.32 -16.47 -18.18
CA HIS A 227 0.06 -15.13 -18.67
C HIS A 227 -0.85 -14.68 -19.81
N ARG A 228 -1.05 -15.52 -20.83
CA ARG A 228 -1.93 -15.18 -21.97
C ARG A 228 -3.37 -14.91 -21.55
N GLU A 229 -3.90 -15.71 -20.64
CA GLU A 229 -5.29 -15.52 -20.17
C GLU A 229 -5.41 -14.25 -19.30
N LEU A 230 -4.40 -13.99 -18.45
CA LEU A 230 -4.37 -12.74 -17.66
C LEU A 230 -4.28 -11.51 -18.57
N GLN A 231 -3.40 -11.53 -19.57
CA GLN A 231 -3.29 -10.46 -20.54
C GLN A 231 -4.60 -10.28 -21.32
N GLY A 232 -5.24 -11.35 -21.72
CA GLY A 232 -6.54 -11.30 -22.39
C GLY A 232 -7.64 -10.67 -21.55
N GLU A 233 -7.65 -10.86 -20.22
CA GLU A 233 -8.60 -10.17 -19.34
C GLU A 233 -8.24 -8.69 -19.17
N ILE A 234 -6.95 -8.33 -19.11
CA ILE A 234 -6.49 -6.94 -19.11
C ILE A 234 -6.94 -6.23 -20.39
N ASP A 235 -6.73 -6.87 -21.55
CA ASP A 235 -7.10 -6.33 -22.86
C ASP A 235 -8.61 -6.08 -22.96
N LYS A 236 -9.45 -6.96 -22.41
CA LYS A 236 -10.91 -6.74 -22.34
C LYS A 236 -11.27 -5.51 -21.54
N ILE A 237 -10.58 -5.25 -20.42
CA ILE A 237 -10.80 -4.04 -19.61
C ILE A 237 -10.37 -2.79 -20.39
N ILE A 238 -9.28 -2.88 -21.14
CA ILE A 238 -8.80 -1.78 -22.00
C ILE A 238 -9.79 -1.50 -23.16
N GLU A 239 -10.32 -2.56 -23.78
CA GLU A 239 -11.19 -2.42 -24.95
C GLU A 239 -12.62 -2.03 -24.58
N HIS A 240 -13.16 -2.56 -23.48
CA HIS A 240 -14.58 -2.47 -23.16
C HIS A 240 -14.88 -1.76 -21.83
N GLY A 241 -13.87 -1.55 -20.96
CA GLY A 241 -14.08 -1.05 -19.60
C GLY A 241 -14.78 -2.08 -18.70
N ILE A 242 -15.55 -1.58 -17.74
CA ILE A 242 -16.37 -2.38 -16.83
C ILE A 242 -17.84 -2.30 -17.27
N PRO A 243 -18.57 -3.43 -17.40
CA PRO A 243 -20.00 -3.43 -17.68
C PRO A 243 -20.78 -2.62 -16.62
N GLU A 244 -21.83 -1.93 -17.03
CA GLU A 244 -22.55 -0.98 -16.18
C GLU A 244 -23.20 -1.66 -14.96
N ASP A 245 -23.77 -2.84 -15.14
CA ASP A 245 -24.34 -3.66 -14.07
C ASP A 245 -23.28 -4.14 -13.07
N ALA A 246 -22.09 -4.48 -13.54
CA ALA A 246 -20.95 -4.82 -12.70
C ALA A 246 -20.42 -3.59 -11.94
N LEU A 247 -20.38 -2.43 -12.58
CA LEU A 247 -19.94 -1.17 -11.97
C LEU A 247 -20.85 -0.80 -10.78
N GLU A 248 -22.15 -0.86 -10.93
CA GLU A 248 -23.10 -0.57 -9.84
C GLU A 248 -22.93 -1.54 -8.67
N ARG A 249 -22.73 -2.83 -8.94
CA ARG A 249 -22.43 -3.83 -7.91
C ARG A 249 -21.14 -3.52 -7.16
N VAL A 250 -20.07 -3.15 -7.91
CA VAL A 250 -18.76 -2.83 -7.33
C VAL A 250 -18.84 -1.58 -6.46
N LYS A 251 -19.53 -0.52 -6.91
CA LYS A 251 -19.75 0.70 -6.11
C LYS A 251 -20.44 0.37 -4.79
N ALA A 252 -21.53 -0.40 -4.83
CA ALA A 252 -22.24 -0.82 -3.63
C ALA A 252 -21.35 -1.62 -2.65
N ASN A 253 -20.50 -2.50 -3.18
CA ASN A 253 -19.55 -3.28 -2.36
C ASN A 253 -18.49 -2.39 -1.71
N VAL A 254 -17.91 -1.43 -2.43
CA VAL A 254 -16.93 -0.50 -1.90
C VAL A 254 -17.56 0.39 -0.84
N GLU A 255 -18.75 0.92 -1.08
CA GLU A 255 -19.49 1.72 -0.09
C GLU A 255 -19.78 0.94 1.20
N ALA A 256 -20.21 -0.31 1.08
CA ALA A 256 -20.45 -1.17 2.24
C ALA A 256 -19.17 -1.43 3.06
N ARG A 257 -18.04 -1.69 2.39
CA ARG A 257 -16.73 -1.86 3.04
C ARG A 257 -16.29 -0.59 3.76
N GLU A 258 -16.49 0.57 3.15
CA GLU A 258 -16.17 1.85 3.79
C GLU A 258 -17.05 2.12 5.02
N ALA A 259 -18.34 1.88 4.92
CA ALA A 259 -19.26 2.01 6.05
C ALA A 259 -18.84 1.13 7.22
N LEU A 260 -18.45 -0.13 6.96
CA LEU A 260 -17.93 -1.06 7.98
C LEU A 260 -16.61 -0.57 8.57
N ARG A 261 -15.68 -0.09 7.76
CA ARG A 261 -14.39 0.46 8.22
C ARG A 261 -14.59 1.66 9.15
N ASN A 262 -15.51 2.54 8.80
CA ASN A 262 -15.80 3.77 9.55
C ASN A 262 -16.56 3.53 10.88
N GLN A 263 -16.96 2.30 11.19
CA GLN A 263 -17.48 1.94 12.52
C GLN A 263 -16.38 1.87 13.58
N SER A 264 -15.13 1.63 13.19
CA SER A 264 -14.01 1.53 14.13
C SER A 264 -13.46 2.91 14.51
N PRO A 265 -13.45 3.27 15.83
CA PRO A 265 -12.85 4.51 16.29
C PRO A 265 -11.39 4.68 15.86
N SER A 266 -10.61 3.59 15.86
CA SER A 266 -9.21 3.65 15.43
C SER A 266 -9.06 3.88 13.94
N ALA A 267 -9.92 3.28 13.11
CA ALA A 267 -9.90 3.53 11.67
C ALA A 267 -10.22 5.00 11.39
N ARG A 268 -11.23 5.57 12.05
CA ARG A 268 -11.57 6.99 11.92
C ARG A 268 -10.44 7.91 12.36
N ALA A 269 -9.82 7.66 13.52
CA ALA A 269 -8.68 8.44 13.99
C ALA A 269 -7.52 8.36 13.00
N ARG A 270 -7.22 7.16 12.48
CA ARG A 270 -6.15 6.96 11.49
C ARG A 270 -6.43 7.70 10.18
N MET A 271 -7.66 7.62 9.67
CA MET A 271 -8.02 8.29 8.41
C MET A 271 -7.97 9.81 8.57
N ALA A 272 -8.50 10.36 9.67
CA ALA A 272 -8.41 11.79 9.95
C ALA A 272 -6.95 12.27 10.06
N ALA A 273 -6.08 11.50 10.71
CA ALA A 273 -4.65 11.85 10.79
C ALA A 273 -3.97 11.82 9.41
N LEU A 274 -4.28 10.82 8.57
CA LEU A 274 -3.75 10.73 7.21
C LEU A 274 -4.24 11.87 6.32
N ASP A 275 -5.51 12.22 6.39
CA ASP A 275 -6.07 13.34 5.63
C ASP A 275 -5.31 14.64 5.94
N VAL A 276 -5.11 14.95 7.22
CA VAL A 276 -4.37 16.15 7.63
C VAL A 276 -2.90 16.10 7.23
N LEU A 277 -2.24 14.93 7.33
CA LEU A 277 -0.86 14.74 6.85
C LEU A 277 -0.71 14.96 5.35
N LEU A 278 -1.76 14.67 4.57
CA LEU A 278 -1.84 14.88 3.13
C LEU A 278 -2.29 16.29 2.74
N GLY A 279 -2.54 17.17 3.74
CA GLY A 279 -2.96 18.56 3.49
C GLY A 279 -4.47 18.75 3.30
N HIS A 280 -5.28 17.74 3.59
CA HIS A 280 -6.74 17.80 3.51
C HIS A 280 -7.38 18.17 4.86
N SER A 281 -8.70 18.39 4.87
CA SER A 281 -9.49 18.48 6.10
C SER A 281 -9.56 17.10 6.79
N ALA A 282 -9.66 17.07 8.11
CA ALA A 282 -9.67 15.84 8.91
C ALA A 282 -10.85 14.89 8.60
N ASP A 283 -11.86 15.38 7.91
CA ASP A 283 -13.07 14.65 7.50
C ASP A 283 -13.10 14.31 5.99
N HIS A 284 -12.01 14.58 5.28
CA HIS A 284 -11.91 14.38 3.83
C HIS A 284 -12.27 12.94 3.40
N HIS A 285 -11.86 11.94 4.18
CA HIS A 285 -12.18 10.54 3.93
C HIS A 285 -13.68 10.22 3.98
N LEU A 286 -14.51 11.03 4.67
CA LEU A 286 -15.94 10.80 4.77
C LEU A 286 -16.70 11.03 3.44
N SER A 287 -16.10 11.81 2.52
CA SER A 287 -16.67 12.05 1.18
C SER A 287 -16.19 11.04 0.12
N GLN A 288 -15.47 9.98 0.52
CA GLN A 288 -14.92 9.01 -0.42
C GLN A 288 -16.04 8.26 -1.17
N SER A 289 -17.09 7.81 -0.49
CA SER A 289 -18.24 7.14 -1.12
C SER A 289 -18.94 8.03 -2.17
N GLU A 290 -19.10 9.33 -1.89
CA GLU A 290 -19.68 10.26 -2.84
C GLU A 290 -18.82 10.39 -4.10
N ARG A 291 -17.50 10.46 -3.93
CA ARG A 291 -16.54 10.55 -5.06
C ARG A 291 -16.50 9.28 -5.90
N LEU A 292 -16.61 8.12 -5.26
CA LEU A 292 -16.72 6.83 -5.96
C LEU A 292 -18.01 6.73 -6.75
N ASN A 293 -19.12 7.16 -6.17
CA ASN A 293 -20.44 7.05 -6.79
C ASN A 293 -20.60 7.90 -8.04
N ILE A 294 -19.91 9.03 -8.16
CA ILE A 294 -19.97 9.88 -9.37
C ILE A 294 -19.09 9.36 -10.51
N VAL A 295 -18.20 8.41 -10.28
CA VAL A 295 -17.34 7.84 -11.34
C VAL A 295 -18.21 7.11 -12.36
N THR A 296 -17.97 7.40 -13.63
CA THR A 296 -18.68 6.83 -14.77
C THR A 296 -17.92 5.68 -15.42
N ALA A 297 -18.63 4.79 -16.11
CA ALA A 297 -18.00 3.72 -16.91
C ALA A 297 -17.05 4.29 -17.97
N LYS A 298 -17.33 5.49 -18.49
CA LYS A 298 -16.46 6.18 -19.45
C LYS A 298 -15.12 6.57 -18.82
N GLU A 299 -15.12 7.16 -17.63
CA GLU A 299 -13.89 7.53 -16.92
C GLU A 299 -13.03 6.32 -16.58
N ILE A 300 -13.66 5.21 -16.18
CA ILE A 300 -12.98 3.93 -15.95
C ILE A 300 -12.31 3.43 -17.23
N HIS A 301 -13.02 3.46 -18.34
CA HIS A 301 -12.49 3.04 -19.64
C HIS A 301 -11.32 3.93 -20.11
N GLU A 302 -11.43 5.24 -19.92
CA GLU A 302 -10.37 6.19 -20.27
C GLU A 302 -9.11 5.93 -19.43
N ILE A 303 -9.24 5.72 -18.12
CA ILE A 303 -8.09 5.44 -17.25
C ILE A 303 -7.45 4.09 -17.57
N ALA A 304 -8.23 3.06 -17.88
CA ALA A 304 -7.70 1.76 -18.29
C ALA A 304 -6.85 1.88 -19.56
N LYS A 305 -7.33 2.61 -20.56
CA LYS A 305 -6.58 2.88 -21.80
C LYS A 305 -5.30 3.69 -21.59
N GLU A 306 -5.31 4.62 -20.64
CA GLU A 306 -4.15 5.47 -20.36
C GLU A 306 -3.06 4.70 -19.60
N LEU A 307 -3.45 3.89 -18.62
CA LEU A 307 -2.50 3.27 -17.70
C LEU A 307 -2.05 1.88 -18.13
N PHE A 308 -2.95 1.03 -18.63
CA PHE A 308 -2.63 -0.39 -18.91
C PHE A 308 -2.06 -0.57 -20.31
N VAL A 309 -1.07 0.24 -20.64
CA VAL A 309 -0.41 0.19 -21.97
C VAL A 309 0.76 -0.78 -21.88
N GLU A 310 0.79 -1.78 -22.76
CA GLU A 310 1.78 -2.87 -22.78
C GLU A 310 3.23 -2.37 -22.69
N ASN A 311 3.59 -1.35 -23.45
CA ASN A 311 4.94 -0.78 -23.45
C ASN A 311 5.30 0.00 -22.17
N LYS A 312 4.39 0.12 -21.22
CA LYS A 312 4.61 0.66 -19.86
C LYS A 312 4.61 -0.43 -18.78
N ALA A 313 4.33 -1.66 -19.15
CA ALA A 313 4.22 -2.76 -18.20
C ALA A 313 5.59 -3.20 -17.69
N THR A 314 5.64 -3.50 -16.41
CA THR A 314 6.75 -4.23 -15.76
C THR A 314 6.24 -5.60 -15.39
N THR A 315 6.72 -6.63 -16.09
CA THR A 315 6.30 -8.01 -15.84
C THR A 315 7.36 -8.74 -15.01
N ILE A 316 6.93 -9.31 -13.92
CA ILE A 316 7.77 -10.11 -13.03
C ILE A 316 7.27 -11.53 -12.99
N THR A 317 8.16 -12.48 -13.26
CA THR A 317 7.91 -13.89 -13.04
C THR A 317 8.84 -14.43 -11.96
N VAL A 318 8.28 -15.19 -11.02
CA VAL A 318 9.03 -15.94 -10.02
C VAL A 318 8.72 -17.41 -10.20
N SER A 319 9.71 -18.22 -10.56
CA SER A 319 9.51 -19.64 -10.82
C SER A 319 10.78 -20.45 -10.57
N PRO A 320 10.68 -21.79 -10.40
CA PRO A 320 11.87 -22.64 -10.29
C PRO A 320 12.75 -22.62 -11.56
N ASN A 321 12.17 -22.34 -12.71
CA ASN A 321 12.82 -22.43 -14.02
C ASN A 321 13.41 -21.11 -14.53
N GLN A 322 13.20 -19.99 -13.86
CA GLN A 322 13.67 -18.64 -14.25
C GLN A 322 13.35 -18.30 -15.73
N LYS A 323 12.11 -18.55 -16.15
CA LYS A 323 11.71 -18.36 -17.54
C LYS A 323 11.14 -16.95 -17.75
N ILE A 324 11.70 -16.22 -18.71
CA ILE A 324 11.09 -14.99 -19.25
C ILE A 324 9.96 -15.46 -20.18
N LEU A 325 8.80 -14.83 -20.08
CA LEU A 325 7.65 -15.11 -20.92
C LEU A 325 7.76 -14.30 -22.20
N ASN A 326 7.62 -14.96 -23.35
CA ASN A 326 7.65 -14.32 -24.68
C ASN A 326 6.22 -14.00 -25.13
#